data_1dbcbdea7193c78f23939b578d9d6711
#
_entry.id   1dbcbdea7193c78f23939b578d9d6711
#
_cell.length_a   1.000
_cell.length_b   1.000
_cell.length_c   1.000
_cell.angle_alpha   90.00
_cell.angle_beta   90.00
_cell.angle_gamma   90.00
#
_symmetry.space_group_name_H-M   'P 1'
#
loop_
_entity.id
_entity.type
_entity.pdbx_description
1 polymer ?
#
loop_
_entity_poly.entity_id
_entity_poly.type
_entity_poly.pdbx_seq_one_letter_code
_entity_poly.pdbx_strand_id
1 'polypeptide(L)'
;MLTTDYVPGAPDWVDLGSRDTDAAADFYKALFGWEFQSAGPEAGGYGMFQLGGKTVAALGPLQDEKATPAWTVYFETADADATTKAVEQAGGTVRFPPMDVFDQGRLAGYTDPTGADFA
;
A
#
# COMPACT_ATOMS: atom_id res chain seq x y z
N MET A 1 -8.13 7.26 -6.25
CA MET A 1 -6.92 7.10 -7.02
C MET A 1 -7.18 7.15 -8.51
N LEU A 2 -7.29 6.07 -9.21
CA LEU A 2 -7.53 6.09 -10.65
C LEU A 2 -8.99 6.30 -10.99
N THR A 3 -9.89 5.91 -10.12
CA THR A 3 -11.34 6.02 -10.27
C THR A 3 -11.98 6.08 -8.89
N THR A 4 -13.20 6.61 -8.82
CA THR A 4 -14.03 6.56 -7.62
C THR A 4 -14.89 5.31 -7.56
N ASP A 5 -14.94 4.56 -8.65
CA ASP A 5 -15.74 3.33 -8.73
C ASP A 5 -14.81 2.13 -8.58
N TYR A 6 -14.67 1.65 -7.35
CA TYR A 6 -13.83 0.49 -7.07
C TYR A 6 -14.53 -0.80 -7.51
N VAL A 7 -13.80 -1.60 -8.28
CA VAL A 7 -14.30 -2.86 -8.81
C VAL A 7 -13.49 -4.00 -8.22
N PRO A 8 -14.11 -5.02 -7.61
CA PRO A 8 -13.36 -6.17 -7.09
C PRO A 8 -12.45 -6.79 -8.15
N GLY A 9 -11.19 -7.00 -7.78
CA GLY A 9 -10.15 -7.52 -8.66
C GLY A 9 -9.40 -6.46 -9.46
N ALA A 10 -9.80 -5.19 -9.40
CA ALA A 10 -9.07 -4.10 -10.05
C ALA A 10 -8.07 -3.45 -9.09
N PRO A 11 -6.93 -2.94 -9.59
CA PRO A 11 -6.03 -2.13 -8.76
C PRO A 11 -6.74 -0.85 -8.31
N ASP A 12 -6.60 -0.51 -7.03
CA ASP A 12 -7.24 0.69 -6.46
C ASP A 12 -6.28 1.57 -5.67
N TRP A 13 -5.11 1.06 -5.29
CA TRP A 13 -4.18 1.79 -4.45
C TRP A 13 -2.74 1.35 -4.69
N VAL A 14 -1.80 2.26 -4.43
CA VAL A 14 -0.36 1.94 -4.40
C VAL A 14 0.28 2.61 -3.21
N ASP A 15 1.25 1.94 -2.59
CA ASP A 15 2.08 2.58 -1.58
C ASP A 15 3.55 2.18 -1.73
N LEU A 16 4.41 3.04 -1.21
CA LEU A 16 5.85 2.84 -1.21
C LEU A 16 6.34 2.58 0.21
N GLY A 17 7.06 1.48 0.39
CA GLY A 17 7.87 1.26 1.58
C GLY A 17 9.29 1.71 1.35
N SER A 18 9.82 2.55 2.22
CA SER A 18 11.16 3.12 2.09
C SER A 18 11.92 3.08 3.41
N ARG A 19 13.25 2.93 3.33
CA ARG A 19 14.11 3.06 4.51
C ARG A 19 14.32 4.52 4.92
N ASP A 20 14.10 5.45 3.99
CA ASP A 20 14.26 6.89 4.20
C ASP A 20 13.09 7.60 3.54
N THR A 21 12.04 7.81 4.33
CA THR A 21 10.80 8.41 3.82
C THR A 21 11.00 9.87 3.42
N ASP A 22 11.89 10.61 4.09
CA ASP A 22 12.17 12.00 3.72
C ASP A 22 12.86 12.07 2.35
N ALA A 23 13.85 11.22 2.11
CA ALA A 23 14.54 11.16 0.83
C ALA A 23 13.59 10.72 -0.30
N ALA A 24 12.72 9.74 -0.03
CA ALA A 24 11.72 9.30 -1.01
C ALA A 24 10.72 10.41 -1.32
N ALA A 25 10.23 11.13 -0.31
CA ALA A 25 9.32 12.24 -0.51
C ALA A 25 9.96 13.33 -1.38
N ASP A 26 11.21 13.70 -1.12
CA ASP A 26 11.94 14.68 -1.90
C ASP A 26 12.13 14.24 -3.35
N PHE A 27 12.44 12.97 -3.55
CA PHE A 27 12.63 12.41 -4.90
C PHE A 27 11.36 12.52 -5.74
N TYR A 28 10.23 12.06 -5.21
CA TYR A 28 8.97 12.06 -5.96
C TYR A 28 8.40 13.46 -6.12
N LYS A 29 8.66 14.36 -5.18
CA LYS A 29 8.34 15.78 -5.35
C LYS A 29 9.10 16.37 -6.53
N ALA A 30 10.40 16.12 -6.62
CA ALA A 30 11.21 16.62 -7.72
C ALA A 30 10.79 16.02 -9.07
N LEU A 31 10.40 14.75 -9.08
CA LEU A 31 10.06 14.02 -10.30
C LEU A 31 8.67 14.34 -10.81
N PHE A 32 7.66 14.33 -9.95
CA PHE A 32 6.26 14.43 -10.32
C PHE A 32 5.53 15.64 -9.73
N GLY A 33 6.18 16.40 -8.85
CA GLY A 33 5.51 17.50 -8.15
C GLY A 33 4.60 17.04 -7.02
N TRP A 34 4.77 15.80 -6.54
CA TRP A 34 3.96 15.28 -5.46
C TRP A 34 4.33 15.94 -4.12
N GLU A 35 3.31 16.27 -3.34
CA GLU A 35 3.49 16.80 -1.99
C GLU A 35 3.19 15.70 -0.96
N PHE A 36 4.11 15.49 -0.02
CA PHE A 36 3.92 14.51 1.03
C PHE A 36 3.19 15.14 2.23
N GLN A 37 2.13 14.50 2.69
CA GLN A 37 1.41 14.88 3.91
C GLN A 37 1.48 13.73 4.90
N SER A 38 2.12 13.98 6.05
CA SER A 38 2.16 13.01 7.15
C SER A 38 0.76 12.73 7.67
N ALA A 39 0.49 11.47 8.00
CA ALA A 39 -0.76 11.06 8.64
C ALA A 39 -0.77 11.32 10.15
N GLY A 40 0.26 12.00 10.68
CA GLY A 40 0.37 12.38 12.09
C GLY A 40 1.38 11.54 12.86
N PRO A 41 1.70 11.96 14.10
CA PRO A 41 2.71 11.27 14.92
C PRO A 41 2.37 9.81 15.22
N GLU A 42 1.07 9.49 15.29
CA GLU A 42 0.57 8.15 15.59
C GLU A 42 0.67 7.19 14.43
N ALA A 43 0.94 7.70 13.22
CA ALA A 43 1.00 6.88 12.01
C ALA A 43 2.38 6.28 11.75
N GLY A 44 3.36 6.50 12.64
CA GLY A 44 4.68 5.88 12.55
C GLY A 44 5.49 6.26 11.32
N GLY A 45 5.31 7.47 10.79
CA GLY A 45 5.99 7.94 9.59
C GLY A 45 5.22 7.74 8.29
N TYR A 46 4.05 7.12 8.37
CA TYR A 46 3.18 6.92 7.20
C TYR A 46 2.49 8.22 6.81
N GLY A 47 2.29 8.40 5.53
CA GLY A 47 1.56 9.55 5.00
C GLY A 47 1.15 9.36 3.56
N MET A 48 0.58 10.41 2.99
CA MET A 48 0.01 10.38 1.64
C MET A 48 0.76 11.32 0.71
N PHE A 49 0.95 10.89 -0.53
CA PHE A 49 1.35 11.78 -1.62
C PHE A 49 0.13 12.41 -2.24
N GLN A 50 0.24 13.70 -2.52
CA GLN A 50 -0.83 14.47 -3.14
C GLN A 50 -0.35 15.15 -4.41
N LEU A 51 -1.23 15.22 -5.38
CA LEU A 51 -1.00 15.94 -6.63
C LEU A 51 -2.25 16.75 -6.96
N GLY A 52 -2.10 18.08 -7.03
CA GLY A 52 -3.24 18.96 -7.27
C GLY A 52 -4.34 18.84 -6.23
N GLY A 53 -3.97 18.60 -4.96
CA GLY A 53 -4.91 18.43 -3.86
C GLY A 53 -5.59 17.06 -3.79
N LYS A 54 -5.21 16.12 -4.67
CA LYS A 54 -5.77 14.76 -4.69
C LYS A 54 -4.74 13.75 -4.23
N THR A 55 -5.14 12.79 -3.41
CA THR A 55 -4.27 11.70 -2.98
C THR A 55 -4.00 10.74 -4.13
N VAL A 56 -2.72 10.48 -4.39
CA VAL A 56 -2.31 9.61 -5.51
C VAL A 56 -1.61 8.34 -5.06
N ALA A 57 -1.02 8.32 -3.88
CA ALA A 57 -0.30 7.17 -3.34
C ALA A 57 -0.04 7.37 -1.86
N ALA A 58 0.57 6.37 -1.23
CA ALA A 58 1.04 6.49 0.15
C ALA A 58 2.54 6.18 0.22
N LEU A 59 3.13 6.59 1.34
CA LEU A 59 4.54 6.37 1.66
C LEU A 59 4.65 6.04 3.14
N GLY A 60 5.39 5.00 3.46
CA GLY A 60 5.67 4.66 4.84
C GLY A 60 7.04 4.02 5.02
N PRO A 61 7.53 3.97 6.26
CA PRO A 61 8.77 3.26 6.55
C PRO A 61 8.58 1.76 6.39
N LEU A 62 9.67 1.06 6.06
CA LEU A 62 9.65 -0.39 6.03
C LEU A 62 9.45 -0.92 7.46
N GLN A 63 8.55 -1.88 7.59
CA GLN A 63 8.22 -2.52 8.88
C GLN A 63 9.31 -3.50 9.31
N ASP A 64 10.04 -4.06 8.35
CA ASP A 64 11.11 -5.02 8.56
C ASP A 64 12.39 -4.46 7.95
N GLU A 65 13.47 -4.37 8.74
CA GLU A 65 14.77 -3.88 8.30
C GLU A 65 15.34 -4.70 7.14
N LYS A 66 14.93 -5.96 7.02
CA LYS A 66 15.37 -6.86 5.94
C LYS A 66 14.53 -6.73 4.69
N ALA A 67 13.40 -6.04 4.75
CA ALA A 67 12.53 -5.85 3.60
C ALA A 67 13.21 -4.98 2.55
N THR A 68 12.93 -5.26 1.29
CA THR A 68 13.40 -4.47 0.16
C THR A 68 12.46 -3.28 -0.06
N PRO A 69 12.97 -2.06 -0.24
CA PRO A 69 12.12 -0.95 -0.64
C PRO A 69 11.38 -1.27 -1.94
N ALA A 70 10.08 -1.05 -1.95
CA ALA A 70 9.25 -1.41 -3.10
C ALA A 70 7.91 -0.70 -3.07
N TRP A 71 7.33 -0.55 -4.25
CA TRP A 71 5.94 -0.20 -4.43
C TRP A 71 5.07 -1.45 -4.26
N THR A 72 3.96 -1.31 -3.55
CA THR A 72 2.96 -2.36 -3.42
C THR A 72 1.69 -1.91 -4.13
N VAL A 73 1.17 -2.78 -5.00
CA VAL A 73 -0.12 -2.57 -5.66
C VAL A 73 -1.20 -3.28 -4.85
N TYR A 74 -2.27 -2.56 -4.58
CA TYR A 74 -3.44 -3.09 -3.87
C TYR A 74 -4.59 -3.30 -4.85
N PHE A 75 -5.26 -4.43 -4.70
CA PHE A 75 -6.43 -4.79 -5.50
C PHE A 75 -7.68 -4.73 -4.62
N GLU A 76 -8.75 -4.20 -5.17
CA GLU A 76 -10.03 -4.08 -4.47
C GLU A 76 -10.62 -5.45 -4.17
N THR A 77 -11.12 -5.62 -2.95
CA THR A 77 -11.91 -6.79 -2.57
C THR A 77 -13.07 -6.37 -1.67
N ALA A 78 -14.17 -7.08 -1.79
CA ALA A 78 -15.31 -6.88 -0.90
C ALA A 78 -15.10 -7.50 0.49
N ASP A 79 -14.16 -8.46 0.60
CA ASP A 79 -13.92 -9.21 1.84
C ASP A 79 -12.46 -9.68 1.89
N ALA A 80 -11.64 -8.96 2.64
CA ALA A 80 -10.21 -9.27 2.78
C ALA A 80 -9.97 -10.64 3.43
N ASP A 81 -10.81 -11.05 4.36
CA ASP A 81 -10.68 -12.35 5.02
C ASP A 81 -10.95 -13.51 4.05
N ALA A 82 -11.98 -13.38 3.21
CA ALA A 82 -12.28 -14.37 2.17
C ALA A 82 -11.18 -14.42 1.11
N THR A 83 -10.66 -13.26 0.71
CA THR A 83 -9.55 -13.18 -0.25
C THR A 83 -8.30 -13.85 0.29
N THR A 84 -8.00 -13.71 1.58
CA THR A 84 -6.86 -14.36 2.21
C THR A 84 -6.94 -15.88 2.09
N LYS A 85 -8.10 -16.46 2.33
CA LYS A 85 -8.33 -17.90 2.15
C LYS A 85 -8.17 -18.32 0.68
N ALA A 86 -8.68 -17.52 -0.22
CA ALA A 86 -8.57 -17.79 -1.66
C ALA A 86 -7.11 -17.75 -2.14
N VAL A 87 -6.30 -16.82 -1.64
CA VAL A 87 -4.87 -16.73 -1.94
C VAL A 87 -4.16 -18.01 -1.51
N GLU A 88 -4.40 -18.48 -0.29
CA GLU A 88 -3.78 -19.71 0.21
C GLU A 88 -4.20 -20.92 -0.63
N GLN A 89 -5.47 -21.02 -0.98
CA GLN A 89 -5.99 -22.11 -1.81
C GLN A 89 -5.41 -22.09 -3.23
N ALA A 90 -5.09 -20.91 -3.73
CA ALA A 90 -4.49 -20.74 -5.07
C ALA A 90 -2.96 -20.89 -5.09
N GLY A 91 -2.33 -21.18 -3.94
CA GLY A 91 -0.88 -21.41 -3.85
C GLY A 91 -0.07 -20.17 -3.50
N GLY A 92 -0.72 -19.08 -3.15
CA GLY A 92 -0.05 -17.89 -2.64
C GLY A 92 0.28 -17.98 -1.17
N THR A 93 1.05 -17.01 -0.69
CA THR A 93 1.48 -16.93 0.71
C THR A 93 0.99 -15.63 1.34
N VAL A 94 0.57 -15.69 2.59
CA VAL A 94 0.16 -14.52 3.35
C VAL A 94 1.41 -13.87 3.96
N ARG A 95 1.68 -12.61 3.61
CA ARG A 95 2.77 -11.82 4.18
C ARG A 95 2.33 -11.17 5.48
N PHE A 96 1.18 -10.53 5.47
CA PHE A 96 0.53 -10.03 6.66
C PHE A 96 -0.98 -10.29 6.57
N PRO A 97 -1.57 -10.76 7.70
CA PRO A 97 -2.98 -11.14 7.69
C PRO A 97 -3.90 -9.93 7.61
N PRO A 98 -5.20 -10.14 7.36
CA PRO A 98 -6.14 -9.04 7.35
C PRO A 98 -6.09 -8.22 8.64
N MET A 99 -6.02 -6.90 8.46
CA MET A 99 -5.98 -5.95 9.55
C MET A 99 -6.77 -4.69 9.18
N ASP A 100 -7.37 -4.06 10.18
CA ASP A 100 -8.07 -2.81 9.98
C ASP A 100 -7.08 -1.64 9.95
N VAL A 101 -7.30 -0.72 9.03
CA VAL A 101 -6.52 0.51 8.91
C VAL A 101 -7.41 1.64 9.43
N PHE A 102 -7.33 1.90 10.73
CA PHE A 102 -8.21 2.84 11.41
C PHE A 102 -9.68 2.50 11.10
N ASP A 103 -10.45 3.50 10.66
CA ASP A 103 -11.80 3.32 10.14
C ASP A 103 -11.87 3.41 8.61
N GLN A 104 -10.71 3.37 7.93
CA GLN A 104 -10.59 3.56 6.48
C GLN A 104 -10.80 2.29 5.66
N GLY A 105 -10.66 1.14 6.29
CA GLY A 105 -10.84 -0.14 5.62
C GLY A 105 -10.00 -1.25 6.22
N ARG A 106 -9.98 -2.38 5.52
CA ARG A 106 -9.26 -3.58 5.94
C ARG A 106 -8.35 -4.03 4.81
N LEU A 107 -7.11 -4.39 5.14
CA LEU A 107 -6.12 -4.79 4.15
C LEU A 107 -5.39 -6.05 4.57
N ALA A 108 -4.78 -6.72 3.60
CA ALA A 108 -3.89 -7.85 3.80
C ALA A 108 -2.84 -7.86 2.70
N GLY A 109 -1.70 -8.49 2.97
CA GLY A 109 -0.60 -8.56 2.01
C GLY A 109 -0.21 -9.99 1.71
N TYR A 110 0.18 -10.22 0.47
CA TYR A 110 0.42 -11.56 -0.07
C TYR A 110 1.66 -11.61 -0.95
N THR A 111 2.10 -12.84 -1.20
CA THR A 111 3.08 -13.15 -2.25
C THR A 111 2.44 -14.18 -3.17
N ASP A 112 2.49 -13.95 -4.48
CA ASP A 112 1.94 -14.91 -5.44
C ASP A 112 2.86 -16.14 -5.60
N PRO A 113 2.42 -17.21 -6.28
CA PRO A 113 3.24 -18.42 -6.44
C PRO A 113 4.56 -18.21 -7.17
N THR A 114 4.74 -17.09 -7.87
CA THR A 114 5.98 -16.77 -8.60
C THR A 114 6.92 -15.87 -7.81
N GLY A 115 6.53 -15.42 -6.62
CA GLY A 115 7.34 -14.59 -5.73
C GLY A 115 7.08 -13.10 -5.79
N ALA A 116 6.02 -12.66 -6.46
CA ALA A 116 5.65 -11.25 -6.53
C ALA A 116 4.74 -10.87 -5.37
N ASP A 117 5.06 -9.75 -4.73
CA ASP A 117 4.28 -9.22 -3.62
C ASP A 117 3.15 -8.32 -4.13
N PHE A 118 2.00 -8.41 -3.47
CA PHE A 118 0.83 -7.57 -3.73
C PHE A 118 -0.06 -7.50 -2.49
N ALA A 119 -1.11 -6.71 -2.52
CA ALA A 119 -2.05 -6.58 -1.40
C ALA A 119 -3.49 -6.39 -1.90
#